data_1bd4913b394c91a8f16a77b3dea237ec
#
_entry.id   1bd4913b394c91a8f16a77b3dea237ec
#
_cell.length_a   1.000
_cell.length_b   1.000
_cell.length_c   1.000
_cell.angle_alpha   90.00
_cell.angle_beta   90.00
_cell.angle_gamma   90.00
#
_symmetry.space_group_name_H-M   'P 1'
#
loop_
_entity.id
_entity.type
_entity.pdbx_description
1 polymer ?
#
loop_
_entity_poly.entity_id
_entity_poly.type
_entity_poly.pdbx_seq_one_letter_code
_entity_poly.pdbx_strand_id
1 'polypeptide(L)'
;MTIRQLPASTVSGLLGSWMFSGVPAYRALADGLRLLIADGRIPPGARLPSERDLTDVLGVSRTTVTSAYAELRDRGYLTSRRGSGSVASLPTSVGPNLGVHHAPGIDSVGLYDFTCAASPAVCGISTAVAEAADELPAHLATPGYHPMGLPVLREAIAVRFEERGLPTSPDQIIVTAGALAATSVAMRALTSVGDRVLTESPSHPNSLDSVRRGGARVVPAPMSQDGWDLPLLEATVRQTAPRSAWMVLDFQNPTGHLMDNADRERFATALTRTRTTAVVDETLVELALDVDQMPAPFASFHPRGVVTVGGVSKSFWGGLRIGWIRAPEELVPLILDARSSMDLGAPVLEQLVVTRLLADREDLLADRRAELVERRAALTEAVAEHLPDWRFRVPSGGLSLWCELPTPVGAALVGLAERHGVLLISGSRFSP
;
A
#
# COMPACT_ATOMS: atom_id res chain seq x y z
N MET A 1 -25.12 -1.48 -16.26
CA MET A 1 -24.75 -2.09 -14.97
C MET A 1 -26.02 -2.57 -14.26
N THR A 2 -26.12 -3.87 -14.00
CA THR A 2 -27.25 -4.44 -13.26
C THR A 2 -27.08 -4.10 -11.78
N ILE A 3 -28.03 -3.33 -11.20
CA ILE A 3 -27.98 -2.98 -9.77
C ILE A 3 -28.16 -4.27 -8.96
N ARG A 4 -27.15 -4.69 -8.22
CA ARG A 4 -27.19 -5.88 -7.36
C ARG A 4 -28.09 -5.59 -6.18
N GLN A 5 -29.21 -6.30 -6.05
CA GLN A 5 -30.10 -6.23 -4.90
C GLN A 5 -29.61 -7.18 -3.82
N LEU A 6 -29.49 -6.71 -2.59
CA LEU A 6 -29.12 -7.53 -1.44
C LEU A 6 -30.38 -8.06 -0.74
N PRO A 7 -30.48 -9.37 -0.46
CA PRO A 7 -31.55 -9.95 0.36
C PRO A 7 -31.47 -9.44 1.82
N ALA A 8 -32.61 -9.30 2.48
CA ALA A 8 -32.67 -8.86 3.88
C ALA A 8 -31.91 -9.82 4.83
N SER A 9 -31.97 -11.13 4.55
CA SER A 9 -31.25 -12.15 5.30
C SER A 9 -29.72 -11.98 5.21
N THR A 10 -29.20 -11.60 4.05
CA THR A 10 -27.78 -11.30 3.86
C THR A 10 -27.36 -10.10 4.70
N VAL A 11 -28.13 -8.99 4.65
CA VAL A 11 -27.86 -7.80 5.43
C VAL A 11 -27.92 -8.08 6.95
N SER A 12 -28.92 -8.87 7.38
CA SER A 12 -29.03 -9.31 8.79
C SER A 12 -27.82 -10.15 9.22
N GLY A 13 -27.34 -11.07 8.38
CA GLY A 13 -26.15 -11.87 8.66
C GLY A 13 -24.88 -11.03 8.77
N LEU A 14 -24.73 -10.01 7.90
CA LEU A 14 -23.61 -9.08 7.95
C LEU A 14 -23.61 -8.17 9.19
N LEU A 15 -24.80 -7.78 9.68
CA LEU A 15 -24.96 -6.96 10.88
C LEU A 15 -24.57 -7.70 12.17
N GLY A 16 -24.75 -9.02 12.22
CA GLY A 16 -24.48 -9.80 13.43
C GLY A 16 -25.21 -9.28 14.66
N SER A 17 -24.52 -9.16 15.78
CA SER A 17 -25.03 -8.58 17.04
C SER A 17 -24.87 -7.06 17.03
N TRP A 18 -25.86 -6.36 16.49
CA TRP A 18 -25.82 -4.90 16.30
C TRP A 18 -26.55 -4.09 17.38
N MET A 19 -27.37 -4.73 18.25
CA MET A 19 -28.08 -4.03 19.31
C MET A 19 -27.23 -3.96 20.59
N PHE A 20 -27.02 -2.76 21.09
CA PHE A 20 -26.29 -2.50 22.34
C PHE A 20 -27.19 -1.83 23.37
N SER A 21 -27.01 -2.19 24.65
CA SER A 21 -27.76 -1.58 25.75
C SER A 21 -27.39 -0.08 25.88
N GLY A 22 -28.41 0.78 25.99
CA GLY A 22 -28.23 2.22 26.14
C GLY A 22 -28.19 3.04 24.84
N VAL A 23 -28.18 2.39 23.67
CA VAL A 23 -28.24 3.08 22.36
C VAL A 23 -29.63 2.86 21.75
N PRO A 24 -30.29 3.90 21.23
CA PRO A 24 -31.56 3.74 20.50
C PRO A 24 -31.40 2.78 19.32
N ALA A 25 -32.28 1.81 19.17
CA ALA A 25 -32.19 0.74 18.16
C ALA A 25 -31.99 1.27 16.73
N TYR A 26 -32.66 2.38 16.36
CA TYR A 26 -32.48 2.96 15.02
C TYR A 26 -31.07 3.51 14.79
N ARG A 27 -30.41 4.07 15.81
CA ARG A 27 -29.02 4.55 15.71
C ARG A 27 -28.04 3.38 15.61
N ALA A 28 -28.21 2.36 16.45
CA ALA A 28 -27.38 1.17 16.39
C ALA A 28 -27.49 0.49 14.99
N LEU A 29 -28.70 0.44 14.42
CA LEU A 29 -28.92 -0.07 13.06
C LEU A 29 -28.27 0.83 12.00
N ALA A 30 -28.42 2.14 12.11
CA ALA A 30 -27.81 3.10 11.18
C ALA A 30 -26.28 3.01 11.23
N ASP A 31 -25.69 2.95 12.41
CA ASP A 31 -24.24 2.82 12.55
C ASP A 31 -23.69 1.49 12.04
N GLY A 32 -24.38 0.38 12.30
CA GLY A 32 -24.02 -0.93 11.75
C GLY A 32 -24.05 -0.95 10.22
N LEU A 33 -25.15 -0.47 9.62
CA LEU A 33 -25.26 -0.38 8.16
C LEU A 33 -24.23 0.59 7.56
N ARG A 34 -23.96 1.72 8.22
CA ARG A 34 -22.94 2.68 7.82
C ARG A 34 -21.56 2.03 7.76
N LEU A 35 -21.18 1.27 8.78
CA LEU A 35 -19.92 0.54 8.81
C LEU A 35 -19.84 -0.46 7.65
N LEU A 36 -20.88 -1.25 7.43
CA LEU A 36 -20.93 -2.21 6.33
C LEU A 36 -20.79 -1.57 4.95
N ILE A 37 -21.38 -0.38 4.75
CA ILE A 37 -21.24 0.38 3.50
C ILE A 37 -19.85 0.99 3.39
N ALA A 38 -19.33 1.58 4.46
CA ALA A 38 -17.99 2.18 4.50
C ALA A 38 -16.89 1.14 4.27
N ASP A 39 -17.06 -0.07 4.82
CA ASP A 39 -16.13 -1.20 4.65
C ASP A 39 -16.27 -1.93 3.30
N GLY A 40 -17.25 -1.55 2.47
CA GLY A 40 -17.49 -2.22 1.19
C GLY A 40 -18.16 -3.59 1.30
N ARG A 41 -18.49 -4.10 2.49
CA ARG A 41 -19.27 -5.34 2.68
C ARG A 41 -20.67 -5.20 2.09
N ILE A 42 -21.23 -4.00 2.11
CA ILE A 42 -22.35 -3.57 1.27
C ILE A 42 -21.76 -2.65 0.20
N PRO A 43 -21.54 -3.11 -1.03
CA PRO A 43 -20.87 -2.33 -2.04
C PRO A 43 -21.64 -1.03 -2.37
N PRO A 44 -20.96 0.10 -2.58
CA PRO A 44 -21.58 1.29 -3.14
C PRO A 44 -22.27 0.96 -4.46
N GLY A 45 -23.51 1.46 -4.66
CA GLY A 45 -24.35 1.11 -5.80
C GLY A 45 -25.23 -0.12 -5.57
N ALA A 46 -25.05 -0.90 -4.51
CA ALA A 46 -25.95 -1.99 -4.16
C ALA A 46 -27.29 -1.47 -3.64
N ARG A 47 -28.38 -2.14 -4.03
CA ARG A 47 -29.72 -1.85 -3.52
C ARG A 47 -29.94 -2.56 -2.19
N LEU A 48 -30.24 -1.81 -1.14
CA LEU A 48 -30.62 -2.37 0.16
C LEU A 48 -32.03 -2.98 0.10
N PRO A 49 -32.35 -3.91 1.04
CA PRO A 49 -33.68 -4.43 1.22
C PRO A 49 -34.71 -3.31 1.44
N SER A 50 -35.97 -3.57 1.12
CA SER A 50 -37.05 -2.65 1.47
C SER A 50 -37.15 -2.52 3.00
N GLU A 51 -37.62 -1.36 3.47
CA GLU A 51 -37.84 -1.14 4.91
C GLU A 51 -38.72 -2.25 5.51
N ARG A 52 -39.70 -2.76 4.77
CA ARG A 52 -40.56 -3.86 5.19
C ARG A 52 -39.78 -5.17 5.36
N ASP A 53 -39.04 -5.57 4.32
CA ASP A 53 -38.29 -6.83 4.35
C ASP A 53 -37.25 -6.85 5.45
N LEU A 54 -36.58 -5.69 5.69
CA LEU A 54 -35.58 -5.58 6.75
C LEU A 54 -36.25 -5.59 8.14
N THR A 55 -37.41 -4.95 8.30
CA THR A 55 -38.23 -4.98 9.51
C THR A 55 -38.57 -6.42 9.89
N ASP A 56 -39.07 -7.18 8.92
CA ASP A 56 -39.50 -8.57 9.13
C ASP A 56 -38.32 -9.47 9.55
N VAL A 57 -37.15 -9.31 8.91
CA VAL A 57 -35.99 -10.17 9.16
C VAL A 57 -35.28 -9.80 10.48
N LEU A 58 -35.20 -8.50 10.83
CA LEU A 58 -34.54 -8.06 12.06
C LEU A 58 -35.45 -8.14 13.30
N GLY A 59 -36.74 -8.33 13.13
CA GLY A 59 -37.70 -8.37 14.24
C GLY A 59 -37.86 -7.05 15.00
N VAL A 60 -37.65 -5.91 14.33
CA VAL A 60 -37.74 -4.57 14.91
C VAL A 60 -38.94 -3.82 14.38
N SER A 61 -39.27 -2.64 14.96
CA SER A 61 -40.38 -1.82 14.44
C SER A 61 -40.03 -1.20 13.09
N ARG A 62 -41.06 -1.00 12.25
CA ARG A 62 -40.88 -0.30 10.96
C ARG A 62 -40.30 1.10 11.14
N THR A 63 -40.70 1.81 12.19
CA THR A 63 -40.14 3.14 12.53
C THR A 63 -38.65 3.09 12.81
N THR A 64 -38.16 2.01 13.42
CA THR A 64 -36.71 1.80 13.65
C THR A 64 -35.94 1.76 12.32
N VAL A 65 -36.41 0.97 11.36
CA VAL A 65 -35.76 0.84 10.04
C VAL A 65 -35.88 2.13 9.23
N THR A 66 -37.08 2.74 9.22
CA THR A 66 -37.33 4.01 8.51
C THR A 66 -36.40 5.12 9.04
N SER A 67 -36.28 5.25 10.38
CA SER A 67 -35.40 6.25 11.01
C SER A 67 -33.92 5.97 10.72
N ALA A 68 -33.49 4.71 10.75
CA ALA A 68 -32.12 4.34 10.40
C ALA A 68 -31.79 4.68 8.92
N TYR A 69 -32.70 4.39 8.00
CA TYR A 69 -32.51 4.73 6.59
C TYR A 69 -32.55 6.25 6.34
N ALA A 70 -33.36 7.00 7.10
CA ALA A 70 -33.38 8.46 7.04
C ALA A 70 -32.01 9.02 7.50
N GLU A 71 -31.51 8.57 8.65
CA GLU A 71 -30.20 8.99 9.15
C GLU A 71 -29.06 8.67 8.18
N LEU A 72 -29.09 7.50 7.55
CA LEU A 72 -28.11 7.14 6.53
C LEU A 72 -28.20 8.03 5.28
N ARG A 73 -29.41 8.46 4.87
CA ARG A 73 -29.60 9.41 3.76
C ARG A 73 -29.05 10.79 4.13
N ASP A 74 -29.37 11.27 5.32
CA ASP A 74 -28.89 12.58 5.80
C ASP A 74 -27.34 12.63 5.89
N ARG A 75 -26.72 11.48 6.19
CA ARG A 75 -25.27 11.32 6.25
C ARG A 75 -24.61 10.95 4.90
N GLY A 76 -25.39 10.82 3.82
CA GLY A 76 -24.91 10.53 2.46
C GLY A 76 -24.55 9.06 2.18
N TYR A 77 -24.86 8.12 3.10
CA TYR A 77 -24.61 6.69 2.93
C TYR A 77 -25.73 5.97 2.18
N LEU A 78 -26.89 6.62 1.99
CA LEU A 78 -27.96 6.13 1.11
C LEU A 78 -28.45 7.21 0.16
N THR A 79 -28.76 6.83 -1.05
CA THR A 79 -29.51 7.65 -2.01
C THR A 79 -30.84 6.98 -2.35
N SER A 80 -31.91 7.79 -2.49
CA SER A 80 -33.22 7.30 -2.91
C SER A 80 -33.49 7.73 -4.34
N ARG A 81 -33.81 6.78 -5.23
CA ARG A 81 -34.34 7.05 -6.57
C ARG A 81 -35.80 6.63 -6.65
N ARG A 82 -36.70 7.48 -7.18
CA ARG A 82 -38.08 7.13 -7.39
C ARG A 82 -38.20 5.82 -8.18
N GLY A 83 -38.88 4.80 -7.62
CA GLY A 83 -39.04 3.48 -8.22
C GLY A 83 -37.90 2.48 -8.04
N SER A 84 -36.71 2.87 -7.55
CA SER A 84 -35.55 1.98 -7.40
C SER A 84 -35.12 1.67 -5.96
N GLY A 85 -35.84 2.20 -4.94
CA GLY A 85 -35.52 1.95 -3.53
C GLY A 85 -34.32 2.70 -2.99
N SER A 86 -33.77 2.25 -1.86
CA SER A 86 -32.57 2.81 -1.23
C SER A 86 -31.31 2.13 -1.76
N VAL A 87 -30.37 2.92 -2.24
CA VAL A 87 -29.10 2.46 -2.83
C VAL A 87 -27.95 2.93 -1.95
N ALA A 88 -27.04 2.03 -1.61
CA ALA A 88 -25.83 2.34 -0.86
C ALA A 88 -24.95 3.34 -1.62
N SER A 89 -24.43 4.32 -0.92
CA SER A 89 -23.50 5.34 -1.45
C SER A 89 -22.45 5.67 -0.40
N LEU A 90 -21.35 6.22 -0.82
CA LEU A 90 -20.39 6.86 0.08
C LEU A 90 -20.61 8.37 0.04
N PRO A 91 -20.48 9.09 1.18
CA PRO A 91 -20.52 10.54 1.18
C PRO A 91 -19.49 11.12 0.22
N THR A 92 -19.93 11.96 -0.71
CA THR A 92 -19.07 12.60 -1.73
C THR A 92 -18.28 13.80 -1.14
N SER A 93 -17.73 13.67 0.04
CA SER A 93 -16.93 14.75 0.64
C SER A 93 -15.44 14.72 0.28
N VAL A 94 -15.00 13.73 -0.49
CA VAL A 94 -13.64 13.66 -1.02
C VAL A 94 -13.75 13.75 -2.53
N GLY A 95 -13.35 14.87 -3.09
CA GLY A 95 -13.11 15.00 -4.53
C GLY A 95 -12.10 13.93 -4.99
N PRO A 96 -12.03 13.63 -6.28
CA PRO A 96 -11.14 12.60 -6.81
C PRO A 96 -9.70 12.86 -6.34
N ASN A 97 -9.05 11.77 -5.93
CA ASN A 97 -7.68 11.77 -5.44
C ASN A 97 -6.76 12.34 -6.53
N LEU A 98 -6.35 13.59 -6.37
CA LEU A 98 -5.30 14.16 -7.19
C LEU A 98 -3.99 13.47 -6.78
N GLY A 99 -3.44 12.65 -7.66
CA GLY A 99 -2.11 12.06 -7.46
C GLY A 99 -1.08 13.14 -7.14
N VAL A 100 -0.03 12.78 -6.41
CA VAL A 100 1.03 13.64 -5.86
C VAL A 100 1.68 14.60 -6.89
N HIS A 101 1.33 14.50 -8.16
CA HIS A 101 1.94 15.23 -9.28
C HIS A 101 0.96 16.12 -10.07
N HIS A 102 -0.28 16.32 -9.60
CA HIS A 102 -1.23 17.21 -10.28
C HIS A 102 -1.02 18.66 -9.87
N ALA A 103 -0.97 19.54 -10.88
CA ALA A 103 -1.06 20.98 -10.64
C ALA A 103 -2.42 21.32 -10.00
N PRO A 104 -2.47 22.24 -9.00
CA PRO A 104 -3.73 22.66 -8.42
C PRO A 104 -4.63 23.25 -9.50
N GLY A 105 -5.87 22.75 -9.62
CA GLY A 105 -6.91 23.36 -10.47
C GLY A 105 -7.42 22.50 -11.65
N ILE A 106 -7.00 21.25 -11.80
CA ILE A 106 -7.60 20.34 -12.78
C ILE A 106 -8.74 19.60 -12.08
N ASP A 107 -9.98 19.81 -12.51
CA ASP A 107 -11.13 19.00 -12.15
C ASP A 107 -10.91 17.58 -12.70
N SER A 108 -10.62 16.63 -11.82
CA SER A 108 -10.32 15.24 -12.17
C SER A 108 -11.59 14.39 -12.44
N VAL A 109 -12.75 15.01 -12.56
CA VAL A 109 -13.98 14.31 -12.94
C VAL A 109 -13.85 13.84 -14.39
N GLY A 110 -13.78 12.51 -14.57
CA GLY A 110 -13.65 11.89 -15.90
C GLY A 110 -12.21 11.60 -16.33
N LEU A 111 -11.20 11.76 -15.46
CA LEU A 111 -9.83 11.38 -15.75
C LEU A 111 -9.53 9.94 -15.30
N TYR A 112 -8.83 9.19 -16.15
CA TYR A 112 -8.23 7.90 -15.82
C TYR A 112 -6.78 8.12 -15.36
N ASP A 113 -6.54 7.99 -14.04
CA ASP A 113 -5.22 8.26 -13.46
C ASP A 113 -4.40 6.97 -13.30
N PHE A 114 -3.38 6.82 -14.16
CA PHE A 114 -2.36 5.77 -14.08
C PHE A 114 -1.03 6.26 -13.48
N THR A 115 -1.01 7.44 -12.84
CA THR A 115 0.22 7.99 -12.25
C THR A 115 0.45 7.56 -10.82
N CYS A 116 -0.58 7.03 -10.16
CA CYS A 116 -0.54 6.68 -8.75
C CYS A 116 -0.66 5.16 -8.56
N ALA A 117 0.45 4.52 -8.21
CA ALA A 117 0.48 3.11 -7.82
C ALA A 117 -0.08 2.92 -6.40
N ALA A 118 -1.37 3.23 -6.19
CA ALA A 118 -2.07 3.08 -4.91
C ALA A 118 -3.53 2.69 -5.16
N SER A 119 -3.99 1.71 -4.39
CA SER A 119 -5.37 1.26 -4.44
C SER A 119 -6.23 1.98 -3.39
N PRO A 120 -7.56 2.02 -3.56
CA PRO A 120 -8.49 2.38 -2.50
C PRO A 120 -8.31 1.51 -1.26
N ALA A 121 -8.92 1.90 -0.14
CA ALA A 121 -8.89 1.13 1.10
C ALA A 121 -9.45 -0.29 0.89
N VAL A 122 -8.86 -1.28 1.55
CA VAL A 122 -9.45 -2.64 1.62
C VAL A 122 -10.71 -2.63 2.48
N CYS A 123 -11.56 -3.63 2.30
CA CYS A 123 -12.68 -3.87 3.20
C CYS A 123 -12.16 -4.07 4.63
N GLY A 124 -12.94 -3.62 5.65
CA GLY A 124 -12.58 -3.82 7.06
C GLY A 124 -11.82 -2.67 7.73
N ILE A 125 -11.30 -1.69 6.98
CA ILE A 125 -10.58 -0.55 7.60
C ILE A 125 -11.44 0.22 8.59
N SER A 126 -12.72 0.49 8.29
CA SER A 126 -13.58 1.22 9.21
C SER A 126 -13.85 0.44 10.50
N THR A 127 -13.94 -0.88 10.43
CA THR A 127 -14.05 -1.76 11.59
C THR A 127 -12.77 -1.71 12.42
N ALA A 128 -11.61 -1.88 11.79
CA ALA A 128 -10.32 -1.80 12.47
C ALA A 128 -10.09 -0.43 13.14
N VAL A 129 -10.54 0.67 12.53
CA VAL A 129 -10.49 2.01 13.13
C VAL A 129 -11.40 2.12 14.36
N ALA A 130 -12.61 1.58 14.29
CA ALA A 130 -13.54 1.61 15.43
C ALA A 130 -12.97 0.82 16.62
N GLU A 131 -12.47 -0.39 16.39
CA GLU A 131 -11.84 -1.22 17.43
C GLU A 131 -10.57 -0.57 18.01
N ALA A 132 -9.73 0.02 17.17
CA ALA A 132 -8.54 0.74 17.61
C ALA A 132 -8.90 1.99 18.44
N ALA A 133 -9.99 2.67 18.12
CA ALA A 133 -10.48 3.80 18.89
C ALA A 133 -10.96 3.39 20.30
N ASP A 134 -11.55 2.21 20.43
CA ASP A 134 -11.94 1.64 21.73
C ASP A 134 -10.73 1.27 22.59
N GLU A 135 -9.59 0.92 21.99
CA GLU A 135 -8.34 0.59 22.67
C GLU A 135 -7.50 1.84 23.03
N LEU A 136 -7.65 2.93 22.26
CA LEU A 136 -6.87 4.15 22.42
C LEU A 136 -6.83 4.73 23.84
N PRO A 137 -7.92 4.68 24.67
CA PRO A 137 -7.91 5.23 26.03
C PRO A 137 -6.80 4.66 26.92
N ALA A 138 -6.37 3.40 26.69
CA ALA A 138 -5.26 2.79 27.45
C ALA A 138 -3.91 3.51 27.24
N HIS A 139 -3.76 4.22 26.14
CA HIS A 139 -2.53 4.94 25.77
C HIS A 139 -2.54 6.41 26.19
N LEU A 140 -3.72 7.01 26.49
CA LEU A 140 -3.86 8.44 26.76
C LEU A 140 -3.21 8.89 28.08
N ALA A 141 -2.91 7.98 29.00
CA ALA A 141 -2.22 8.28 30.25
C ALA A 141 -0.69 8.49 30.07
N THR A 142 -0.14 8.23 28.87
CA THR A 142 1.27 8.37 28.54
C THR A 142 1.49 9.60 27.64
N PRO A 143 2.74 10.08 27.46
CA PRO A 143 3.04 11.14 26.49
C PRO A 143 2.76 10.74 25.02
N GLY A 144 2.51 9.46 24.72
CA GLY A 144 2.20 8.97 23.39
C GLY A 144 3.40 8.84 22.44
N TYR A 145 4.61 9.14 22.90
CA TYR A 145 5.83 9.00 22.08
C TYR A 145 6.36 7.57 22.14
N HIS A 146 6.41 6.94 20.99
CA HIS A 146 6.94 5.59 20.81
C HIS A 146 8.00 5.59 19.70
N PRO A 147 9.27 5.92 20.00
CA PRO A 147 10.31 6.05 18.97
C PRO A 147 10.55 4.77 18.15
N MET A 148 10.33 3.60 18.72
CA MET A 148 10.38 2.33 18.00
C MET A 148 9.01 1.88 17.48
N GLY A 149 7.92 2.49 17.93
CA GLY A 149 6.55 2.07 17.71
C GLY A 149 5.97 1.25 18.87
N LEU A 150 4.67 0.98 18.79
CA LEU A 150 3.97 0.17 19.78
C LEU A 150 4.50 -1.27 19.79
N PRO A 151 4.73 -1.90 20.97
CA PRO A 151 5.20 -3.28 21.07
C PRO A 151 4.34 -4.26 20.28
N VAL A 152 3.01 -4.17 20.41
CA VAL A 152 2.06 -5.06 19.72
C VAL A 152 2.20 -5.01 18.18
N LEU A 153 2.46 -3.84 17.62
CA LEU A 153 2.67 -3.72 16.17
C LEU A 153 4.05 -4.26 15.76
N ARG A 154 5.09 -4.00 16.56
CA ARG A 154 6.44 -4.52 16.30
C ARG A 154 6.45 -6.06 16.33
N GLU A 155 5.73 -6.67 17.27
CA GLU A 155 5.52 -8.13 17.36
C GLU A 155 4.81 -8.65 16.11
N ALA A 156 3.68 -8.03 15.71
CA ALA A 156 2.94 -8.43 14.51
C ALA A 156 3.79 -8.34 13.22
N ILE A 157 4.64 -7.31 13.10
CA ILE A 157 5.56 -7.17 11.96
C ILE A 157 6.67 -8.23 12.04
N ALA A 158 7.22 -8.54 13.22
CA ALA A 158 8.24 -9.57 13.38
C ALA A 158 7.72 -10.95 12.97
N VAL A 159 6.52 -11.32 13.42
CA VAL A 159 5.84 -12.57 13.01
C VAL A 159 5.73 -12.66 11.49
N ARG A 160 5.39 -11.58 10.80
CA ARG A 160 5.31 -11.54 9.32
C ARG A 160 6.66 -11.86 8.65
N PHE A 161 7.79 -11.48 9.22
CA PHE A 161 9.10 -11.88 8.71
C PHE A 161 9.41 -13.34 9.00
N GLU A 162 9.03 -13.83 10.17
CA GLU A 162 9.20 -15.25 10.55
C GLU A 162 8.42 -16.19 9.63
N GLU A 163 7.17 -15.84 9.28
CA GLU A 163 6.35 -16.59 8.31
C GLU A 163 6.99 -16.68 6.93
N ARG A 164 7.81 -15.68 6.57
CA ARG A 164 8.59 -15.66 5.32
C ARG A 164 9.98 -16.30 5.47
N GLY A 165 10.25 -16.98 6.61
CA GLY A 165 11.50 -17.69 6.86
C GLY A 165 12.67 -16.81 7.30
N LEU A 166 12.42 -15.58 7.76
CA LEU A 166 13.44 -14.69 8.33
C LEU A 166 13.21 -14.46 9.82
N PRO A 167 13.93 -15.15 10.73
CA PRO A 167 13.86 -14.91 12.16
C PRO A 167 14.06 -13.44 12.49
N THR A 168 13.14 -12.86 13.23
CA THR A 168 13.14 -11.42 13.52
C THR A 168 12.62 -11.14 14.92
N SER A 169 13.43 -10.49 15.73
CA SER A 169 13.00 -9.97 17.03
C SER A 169 12.21 -8.67 16.86
N PRO A 170 11.18 -8.40 17.69
CA PRO A 170 10.53 -7.09 17.72
C PRO A 170 11.50 -5.92 17.95
N ASP A 171 12.65 -6.15 18.56
CA ASP A 171 13.68 -5.12 18.76
C ASP A 171 14.45 -4.73 17.49
N GLN A 172 14.30 -5.49 16.43
CA GLN A 172 14.80 -5.18 15.10
C GLN A 172 13.82 -4.30 14.29
N ILE A 173 12.62 -4.03 14.81
CA ILE A 173 11.55 -3.31 14.11
C ILE A 173 11.42 -1.88 14.63
N ILE A 174 11.44 -0.92 13.72
CA ILE A 174 11.20 0.51 13.97
C ILE A 174 10.01 0.96 13.11
N VAL A 175 8.88 1.28 13.74
CA VAL A 175 7.67 1.76 13.04
C VAL A 175 7.84 3.22 12.64
N THR A 176 7.44 3.58 11.43
CA THR A 176 7.61 4.90 10.84
C THR A 176 6.30 5.43 10.22
N ALA A 177 6.25 6.72 9.89
CA ALA A 177 5.12 7.36 9.21
C ALA A 177 5.10 7.02 7.70
N GLY A 178 5.07 5.73 7.38
CA GLY A 178 5.08 5.17 6.03
C GLY A 178 6.49 4.82 5.52
N ALA A 179 6.54 4.01 4.46
CA ALA A 179 7.78 3.47 3.90
C ALA A 179 8.75 4.56 3.37
N LEU A 180 8.23 5.68 2.85
CA LEU A 180 9.11 6.77 2.38
C LEU A 180 9.85 7.45 3.56
N ALA A 181 9.19 7.59 4.72
CA ALA A 181 9.83 8.04 5.94
C ALA A 181 10.88 7.02 6.41
N ALA A 182 10.55 5.72 6.37
CA ALA A 182 11.49 4.64 6.66
C ALA A 182 12.73 4.71 5.76
N THR A 183 12.55 4.87 4.43
CA THR A 183 13.65 5.04 3.47
C THR A 183 14.51 6.26 3.82
N SER A 184 13.88 7.40 4.10
CA SER A 184 14.59 8.64 4.42
C SER A 184 15.43 8.52 5.70
N VAL A 185 14.86 7.90 6.75
CA VAL A 185 15.59 7.64 8.01
C VAL A 185 16.74 6.67 7.79
N ALA A 186 16.51 5.54 7.09
CA ALA A 186 17.54 4.55 6.82
C ALA A 186 18.70 5.14 6.00
N MET A 187 18.38 5.88 4.92
CA MET A 187 19.40 6.51 4.09
C MET A 187 20.20 7.55 4.86
N ARG A 188 19.54 8.38 5.70
CA ARG A 188 20.21 9.35 6.56
C ARG A 188 21.14 8.69 7.58
N ALA A 189 20.76 7.53 8.13
CA ALA A 189 21.59 6.77 9.07
C ALA A 189 22.82 6.15 8.39
N LEU A 190 22.66 5.67 7.15
CA LEU A 190 23.66 4.83 6.48
C LEU A 190 24.59 5.58 5.53
N THR A 191 24.26 6.85 5.18
CA THR A 191 25.02 7.62 4.18
C THR A 191 25.40 9.02 4.67
N SER A 192 26.51 9.50 4.16
CA SER A 192 27.00 10.86 4.35
C SER A 192 27.08 11.59 3.02
N VAL A 193 27.27 12.92 3.08
CA VAL A 193 27.46 13.74 1.88
C VAL A 193 28.67 13.25 1.08
N GLY A 194 28.44 12.98 -0.21
CA GLY A 194 29.46 12.50 -1.14
C GLY A 194 29.61 10.97 -1.23
N ASP A 195 28.94 10.21 -0.33
CA ASP A 195 28.93 8.75 -0.41
C ASP A 195 28.25 8.27 -1.71
N ARG A 196 28.68 7.12 -2.20
CA ARG A 196 28.05 6.46 -3.36
C ARG A 196 26.94 5.56 -2.90
N VAL A 197 25.78 5.68 -3.54
CA VAL A 197 24.60 4.82 -3.32
C VAL A 197 24.24 4.15 -4.64
N LEU A 198 24.31 2.82 -4.67
CA LEU A 198 23.87 2.03 -5.80
C LEU A 198 22.33 2.06 -5.84
N THR A 199 21.75 2.29 -7.03
CA THR A 199 20.30 2.19 -7.25
C THR A 199 20.03 1.54 -8.60
N GLU A 200 18.87 0.90 -8.71
CA GLU A 200 18.38 0.45 -10.02
C GLU A 200 18.13 1.63 -10.97
N SER A 201 18.21 1.35 -12.26
CA SER A 201 17.84 2.30 -13.32
C SER A 201 17.03 1.56 -14.41
N PRO A 202 15.72 1.77 -14.48
CA PRO A 202 14.89 2.77 -13.78
C PRO A 202 14.63 2.45 -12.32
N SER A 203 14.26 3.47 -11.52
CA SER A 203 13.96 3.33 -10.09
C SER A 203 12.90 4.34 -9.60
N HIS A 204 12.35 4.11 -8.41
CA HIS A 204 11.28 4.94 -7.84
C HIS A 204 11.72 6.39 -7.60
N PRO A 205 11.06 7.41 -8.21
CA PRO A 205 11.56 8.79 -8.20
C PRO A 205 11.74 9.39 -6.80
N ASN A 206 10.76 9.19 -5.90
CA ASN A 206 10.83 9.78 -4.55
C ASN A 206 11.95 9.19 -3.70
N SER A 207 12.32 7.93 -3.93
CA SER A 207 13.44 7.29 -3.23
C SER A 207 14.76 7.77 -3.77
N LEU A 208 14.88 7.96 -5.10
CA LEU A 208 16.04 8.61 -5.71
C LEU A 208 16.23 10.03 -5.17
N ASP A 209 15.14 10.79 -5.01
CA ASP A 209 15.19 12.12 -4.43
C ASP A 209 15.62 12.09 -2.95
N SER A 210 15.23 11.08 -2.17
CA SER A 210 15.68 10.92 -0.79
C SER A 210 17.20 10.71 -0.73
N VAL A 211 17.76 9.88 -1.62
CA VAL A 211 19.19 9.66 -1.75
C VAL A 211 19.93 10.97 -2.12
N ARG A 212 19.45 11.67 -3.16
CA ARG A 212 20.08 12.91 -3.65
C ARG A 212 20.02 14.04 -2.63
N ARG A 213 18.88 14.24 -1.96
CA ARG A 213 18.70 15.27 -0.93
C ARG A 213 19.54 15.01 0.32
N GLY A 214 19.91 13.76 0.59
CA GLY A 214 20.90 13.39 1.59
C GLY A 214 22.34 13.76 1.19
N GLY A 215 22.56 14.28 -0.01
CA GLY A 215 23.88 14.64 -0.53
C GLY A 215 24.70 13.47 -1.06
N ALA A 216 24.13 12.29 -1.14
CA ALA A 216 24.78 11.11 -1.71
C ALA A 216 24.80 11.15 -3.25
N ARG A 217 25.75 10.45 -3.83
CA ARG A 217 25.92 10.29 -5.29
C ARG A 217 25.30 8.99 -5.74
N VAL A 218 24.28 9.06 -6.59
CA VAL A 218 23.66 7.89 -7.18
C VAL A 218 24.61 7.21 -8.15
N VAL A 219 24.76 5.89 -8.00
CA VAL A 219 25.44 4.99 -8.93
C VAL A 219 24.36 4.13 -9.58
N PRO A 220 23.99 4.37 -10.84
CA PRO A 220 22.94 3.61 -11.50
C PRO A 220 23.42 2.21 -11.84
N ALA A 221 22.58 1.21 -11.57
CA ALA A 221 22.66 -0.16 -12.06
C ALA A 221 21.59 -0.35 -13.12
N PRO A 222 21.93 -0.34 -14.41
CA PRO A 222 20.95 -0.50 -15.48
C PRO A 222 20.22 -1.83 -15.39
N MET A 223 18.93 -1.80 -15.65
CA MET A 223 18.09 -2.99 -15.84
C MET A 223 17.79 -3.18 -17.33
N SER A 224 17.72 -4.43 -17.75
CA SER A 224 17.25 -4.83 -19.07
C SER A 224 15.75 -5.12 -19.08
N GLN A 225 15.21 -5.50 -20.23
CA GLN A 225 13.83 -6.01 -20.33
C GLN A 225 13.64 -7.34 -19.57
N ASP A 226 14.72 -8.09 -19.36
CA ASP A 226 14.71 -9.36 -18.63
C ASP A 226 14.99 -9.20 -17.13
N GLY A 227 15.18 -7.96 -16.66
CA GLY A 227 15.45 -7.63 -15.26
C GLY A 227 16.88 -7.18 -15.00
N TRP A 228 17.46 -7.64 -13.90
CA TRP A 228 18.82 -7.28 -13.51
C TRP A 228 19.87 -8.05 -14.32
N ASP A 229 20.80 -7.34 -14.95
CA ASP A 229 22.03 -7.93 -15.47
C ASP A 229 22.99 -8.18 -14.29
N LEU A 230 22.95 -9.40 -13.73
CA LEU A 230 23.73 -9.75 -12.53
C LEU A 230 25.23 -9.56 -12.72
N PRO A 231 25.86 -10.00 -13.84
CA PRO A 231 27.26 -9.73 -14.12
C PRO A 231 27.62 -8.24 -14.08
N LEU A 232 26.79 -7.40 -14.69
CA LEU A 232 26.97 -5.96 -14.71
C LEU A 232 26.76 -5.35 -13.30
N LEU A 233 25.74 -5.81 -12.58
CA LEU A 233 25.44 -5.38 -11.21
C LEU A 233 26.60 -5.71 -10.27
N GLU A 234 27.12 -6.94 -10.29
CA GLU A 234 28.28 -7.38 -9.52
C GLU A 234 29.56 -6.58 -9.88
N ALA A 235 29.75 -6.30 -11.18
CA ALA A 235 30.88 -5.50 -11.65
C ALA A 235 30.78 -4.05 -11.14
N THR A 236 29.58 -3.46 -11.20
CA THR A 236 29.29 -2.11 -10.72
C THR A 236 29.57 -2.00 -9.21
N VAL A 237 29.09 -2.94 -8.41
CA VAL A 237 29.36 -3.01 -6.97
C VAL A 237 30.85 -3.08 -6.69
N ARG A 238 31.56 -3.99 -7.38
CA ARG A 238 33.01 -4.17 -7.19
C ARG A 238 33.83 -2.93 -7.59
N GLN A 239 33.48 -2.28 -8.70
CA GLN A 239 34.23 -1.12 -9.21
C GLN A 239 33.98 0.15 -8.43
N THR A 240 32.75 0.34 -7.97
CA THR A 240 32.34 1.58 -7.30
C THR A 240 32.43 1.50 -5.80
N ALA A 241 32.41 0.28 -5.22
CA ALA A 241 32.38 0.02 -3.78
C ALA A 241 31.42 1.00 -3.06
N PRO A 242 30.12 0.97 -3.37
CA PRO A 242 29.18 1.94 -2.85
C PRO A 242 29.05 1.77 -1.33
N ARG A 243 28.81 2.87 -0.62
CA ARG A 243 28.58 2.85 0.83
C ARG A 243 27.31 2.09 1.17
N SER A 244 26.27 2.32 0.36
CA SER A 244 24.98 1.62 0.48
C SER A 244 24.36 1.36 -0.89
N ALA A 245 23.37 0.47 -0.92
CA ALA A 245 22.50 0.22 -2.08
C ALA A 245 21.05 0.45 -1.67
N TRP A 246 20.26 1.07 -2.55
CA TRP A 246 18.81 1.14 -2.40
C TRP A 246 18.14 0.38 -3.54
N MET A 247 17.36 -0.67 -3.20
CA MET A 247 16.88 -1.65 -4.15
C MET A 247 15.40 -2.00 -3.90
N VAL A 248 14.68 -2.35 -4.97
CA VAL A 248 13.32 -2.93 -4.94
C VAL A 248 13.38 -4.28 -5.64
N LEU A 249 13.51 -5.36 -4.89
CA LEU A 249 13.73 -6.71 -5.45
C LEU A 249 12.43 -7.50 -5.65
N ASP A 250 11.33 -7.05 -5.04
CA ASP A 250 10.00 -7.64 -5.13
C ASP A 250 9.09 -6.75 -5.98
N PHE A 251 8.76 -7.20 -7.19
CA PHE A 251 7.92 -6.45 -8.14
C PHE A 251 8.42 -5.02 -8.37
N GLN A 252 9.69 -4.94 -8.76
CA GLN A 252 10.45 -3.71 -8.91
C GLN A 252 9.64 -2.55 -9.51
N ASN A 253 9.70 -1.40 -8.88
CA ASN A 253 9.01 -0.21 -9.36
C ASN A 253 9.97 0.67 -10.20
N PRO A 254 9.74 0.77 -11.55
CA PRO A 254 8.46 0.57 -12.23
C PRO A 254 8.34 -0.71 -13.08
N THR A 255 9.36 -1.57 -13.15
CA THR A 255 9.44 -2.62 -14.19
C THR A 255 8.63 -3.89 -13.87
N GLY A 256 8.23 -4.09 -12.61
CA GLY A 256 7.48 -5.27 -12.17
C GLY A 256 8.31 -6.55 -12.05
N HIS A 257 9.64 -6.48 -12.16
CA HIS A 257 10.52 -7.64 -12.02
C HIS A 257 10.58 -8.16 -10.58
N LEU A 258 10.70 -9.48 -10.43
CA LEU A 258 10.91 -10.18 -9.18
C LEU A 258 12.27 -10.90 -9.25
N MET A 259 13.18 -10.60 -8.33
CA MET A 259 14.50 -11.25 -8.26
C MET A 259 14.36 -12.58 -7.54
N ASP A 260 14.81 -13.66 -8.15
CA ASP A 260 14.78 -15.00 -7.58
C ASP A 260 15.83 -15.21 -6.47
N ASN A 261 15.77 -16.36 -5.78
CA ASN A 261 16.67 -16.66 -4.68
C ASN A 261 18.14 -16.80 -5.12
N ALA A 262 18.42 -17.37 -6.30
CA ALA A 262 19.77 -17.57 -6.78
C ALA A 262 20.45 -16.22 -7.07
N ASP A 263 19.72 -15.32 -7.70
CA ASP A 263 20.19 -13.96 -8.00
C ASP A 263 20.33 -13.12 -6.71
N ARG A 264 19.41 -13.30 -5.73
CA ARG A 264 19.54 -12.68 -4.40
C ARG A 264 20.83 -13.11 -3.70
N GLU A 265 21.15 -14.40 -3.70
CA GLU A 265 22.38 -14.93 -3.08
C GLU A 265 23.65 -14.40 -3.74
N ARG A 266 23.68 -14.36 -5.08
CA ARG A 266 24.79 -13.79 -5.84
C ARG A 266 25.01 -12.31 -5.53
N PHE A 267 23.94 -11.54 -5.57
CA PHE A 267 24.00 -10.10 -5.29
C PHE A 267 24.41 -9.83 -3.84
N ALA A 268 23.85 -10.54 -2.85
CA ALA A 268 24.24 -10.47 -1.45
C ALA A 268 25.71 -10.76 -1.23
N THR A 269 26.25 -11.76 -1.95
CA THR A 269 27.69 -12.08 -1.93
C THR A 269 28.55 -10.91 -2.43
N ALA A 270 28.13 -10.24 -3.50
CA ALA A 270 28.85 -9.08 -4.04
C ALA A 270 28.84 -7.91 -3.03
N LEU A 271 27.71 -7.62 -2.40
CA LEU A 271 27.57 -6.57 -1.37
C LEU A 271 28.43 -6.88 -0.13
N THR A 272 28.43 -8.15 0.30
CA THR A 272 29.23 -8.59 1.45
C THR A 272 30.74 -8.34 1.22
N ARG A 273 31.24 -8.66 0.02
CA ARG A 273 32.66 -8.46 -0.34
C ARG A 273 33.09 -6.98 -0.30
N THR A 274 32.19 -6.07 -0.61
CA THR A 274 32.45 -4.61 -0.59
C THR A 274 32.03 -3.93 0.70
N ARG A 275 31.46 -4.68 1.65
CA ARG A 275 30.87 -4.15 2.90
C ARG A 275 29.78 -3.10 2.65
N THR A 276 29.03 -3.26 1.58
CA THR A 276 27.92 -2.39 1.19
C THR A 276 26.68 -2.78 1.97
N THR A 277 26.06 -1.85 2.68
CA THR A 277 24.77 -2.06 3.34
C THR A 277 23.64 -1.82 2.34
N ALA A 278 22.72 -2.79 2.18
CA ALA A 278 21.55 -2.62 1.33
C ALA A 278 20.35 -2.12 2.13
N VAL A 279 19.64 -1.16 1.56
CA VAL A 279 18.27 -0.79 1.95
C VAL A 279 17.34 -1.38 0.90
N VAL A 280 16.50 -2.34 1.29
CA VAL A 280 15.60 -3.05 0.38
C VAL A 280 14.16 -2.68 0.68
N ASP A 281 13.48 -2.14 -0.32
CA ASP A 281 12.06 -1.79 -0.24
C ASP A 281 11.20 -3.02 -0.58
N GLU A 282 10.49 -3.54 0.42
CA GLU A 282 9.55 -4.66 0.32
C GLU A 282 8.08 -4.22 0.40
N THR A 283 7.76 -2.98 0.07
CA THR A 283 6.37 -2.45 0.17
C THR A 283 5.37 -3.15 -0.75
N LEU A 284 5.84 -3.83 -1.79
CA LEU A 284 5.00 -4.53 -2.77
C LEU A 284 4.89 -6.04 -2.54
N VAL A 285 5.63 -6.60 -1.59
CA VAL A 285 5.75 -8.05 -1.40
C VAL A 285 4.42 -8.77 -1.18
N GLU A 286 3.44 -8.13 -0.55
CA GLU A 286 2.10 -8.68 -0.31
C GLU A 286 1.22 -8.73 -1.58
N LEU A 287 1.66 -8.10 -2.66
CA LEU A 287 0.92 -8.00 -3.91
C LEU A 287 1.44 -8.98 -4.96
N ALA A 288 1.82 -10.19 -4.54
CA ALA A 288 2.06 -11.32 -5.41
C ALA A 288 0.74 -11.78 -6.05
N LEU A 289 0.70 -11.89 -7.38
CA LEU A 289 -0.52 -12.24 -8.12
C LEU A 289 -0.38 -13.64 -8.76
N ASP A 290 0.71 -13.90 -9.46
CA ASP A 290 0.98 -15.17 -10.17
C ASP A 290 2.33 -15.74 -9.70
N VAL A 291 2.49 -15.89 -8.39
CA VAL A 291 3.72 -16.41 -7.78
C VAL A 291 3.33 -17.49 -6.78
N ASP A 292 3.69 -18.73 -7.06
CA ASP A 292 3.39 -19.86 -6.18
C ASP A 292 4.15 -19.76 -4.85
N GLN A 293 5.42 -19.34 -4.91
CA GLN A 293 6.26 -19.16 -3.74
C GLN A 293 7.12 -17.90 -3.88
N MET A 294 6.92 -16.95 -2.99
CA MET A 294 7.76 -15.76 -2.94
C MET A 294 9.21 -16.12 -2.58
N PRO A 295 10.19 -15.45 -3.20
CA PRO A 295 11.59 -15.57 -2.77
C PRO A 295 11.75 -15.18 -1.30
N ALA A 296 12.74 -15.78 -0.64
CA ALA A 296 13.08 -15.44 0.73
C ALA A 296 13.45 -13.96 0.87
N PRO A 297 13.16 -13.29 1.99
CA PRO A 297 13.57 -11.91 2.22
C PRO A 297 15.06 -11.74 1.95
N PHE A 298 15.46 -10.65 1.29
CA PHE A 298 16.87 -10.44 0.90
C PHE A 298 17.82 -10.46 2.11
N ALA A 299 17.32 -10.05 3.28
CA ALA A 299 18.07 -10.10 4.53
C ALA A 299 18.47 -11.52 4.97
N SER A 300 17.82 -12.58 4.44
CA SER A 300 18.23 -13.97 4.70
C SER A 300 19.59 -14.30 4.09
N PHE A 301 19.95 -13.62 2.99
CA PHE A 301 21.23 -13.85 2.27
C PHE A 301 22.36 -12.93 2.76
N HIS A 302 22.04 -11.84 3.47
CA HIS A 302 23.02 -10.88 4.02
C HIS A 302 22.54 -10.30 5.37
N PRO A 303 22.44 -11.13 6.43
CA PRO A 303 21.68 -10.79 7.65
C PRO A 303 22.21 -9.57 8.41
N ARG A 304 23.52 -9.28 8.31
CA ARG A 304 24.17 -8.15 9.01
C ARG A 304 24.28 -6.88 8.18
N GLY A 305 23.96 -6.97 6.88
CA GLY A 305 24.14 -5.86 5.93
C GLY A 305 22.88 -5.43 5.22
N VAL A 306 21.69 -5.86 5.66
CA VAL A 306 20.43 -5.47 5.03
C VAL A 306 19.48 -4.80 6.01
N VAL A 307 19.03 -3.62 5.64
CA VAL A 307 17.92 -2.89 6.24
C VAL A 307 16.73 -3.02 5.31
N THR A 308 15.65 -3.62 5.78
CA THR A 308 14.41 -3.79 5.00
C THR A 308 13.42 -2.69 5.35
N VAL A 309 12.85 -2.06 4.34
CA VAL A 309 11.76 -1.07 4.46
C VAL A 309 10.46 -1.71 4.02
N GLY A 310 9.42 -1.56 4.81
CA GLY A 310 8.09 -2.04 4.50
C GLY A 310 7.01 -1.03 4.84
N GLY A 311 5.77 -1.35 4.50
CA GLY A 311 4.65 -0.48 4.83
C GLY A 311 3.33 -0.98 4.28
N VAL A 312 2.23 -0.43 4.79
CA VAL A 312 0.86 -0.87 4.50
C VAL A 312 0.16 -0.07 3.41
N SER A 313 0.84 0.95 2.86
CA SER A 313 0.20 1.87 1.90
C SER A 313 -0.22 1.20 0.58
N LYS A 314 0.43 0.11 0.20
CA LYS A 314 0.16 -0.62 -1.04
C LYS A 314 -0.77 -1.80 -0.82
N SER A 315 -0.62 -2.50 0.31
CA SER A 315 -1.44 -3.65 0.69
C SER A 315 -2.83 -3.24 1.17
N PHE A 316 -2.93 -2.32 2.13
CA PHE A 316 -4.21 -1.95 2.74
C PHE A 316 -4.73 -0.60 2.28
N TRP A 317 -4.03 0.49 2.60
CA TRP A 317 -4.42 1.84 2.20
C TRP A 317 -3.33 2.88 2.45
N GLY A 318 -3.11 3.77 1.47
CA GLY A 318 -2.12 4.84 1.58
C GLY A 318 -2.41 5.86 2.70
N GLY A 319 -3.67 6.02 3.10
CA GLY A 319 -4.09 6.95 4.15
C GLY A 319 -3.65 6.55 5.56
N LEU A 320 -3.34 5.28 5.83
CA LEU A 320 -2.88 4.80 7.14
C LEU A 320 -1.50 5.33 7.54
N ARG A 321 -0.66 5.69 6.58
CA ARG A 321 0.67 6.27 6.82
C ARG A 321 1.54 5.48 7.81
N ILE A 322 1.44 4.15 7.85
CA ILE A 322 2.32 3.28 8.64
C ILE A 322 3.27 2.51 7.72
N GLY A 323 4.54 2.53 8.10
CA GLY A 323 5.61 1.73 7.55
C GLY A 323 6.56 1.30 8.65
N TRP A 324 7.61 0.60 8.30
CA TRP A 324 8.60 0.12 9.24
C TRP A 324 9.98 -0.03 8.60
N ILE A 325 10.98 -0.07 9.45
CA ILE A 325 12.32 -0.54 9.17
C ILE A 325 12.53 -1.83 9.96
N ARG A 326 12.99 -2.89 9.30
CA ARG A 326 13.62 -4.03 9.95
C ARG A 326 15.13 -3.89 9.73
N ALA A 327 15.90 -3.88 10.80
CA ALA A 327 17.35 -3.74 10.74
C ALA A 327 18.06 -4.82 11.55
N PRO A 328 19.33 -5.14 11.24
CA PRO A 328 20.20 -5.83 12.18
C PRO A 328 20.27 -5.08 13.51
N GLU A 329 20.35 -5.80 14.62
CA GLU A 329 20.35 -5.19 15.97
C GLU A 329 21.44 -4.13 16.14
N GLU A 330 22.61 -4.36 15.54
CA GLU A 330 23.74 -3.44 15.61
C GLU A 330 23.47 -2.10 14.91
N LEU A 331 22.54 -2.03 13.96
CA LEU A 331 22.18 -0.82 13.23
C LEU A 331 20.99 -0.06 13.85
N VAL A 332 20.21 -0.71 14.72
CA VAL A 332 19.04 -0.08 15.34
C VAL A 332 19.37 1.22 16.07
N PRO A 333 20.41 1.29 16.93
CA PRO A 333 20.75 2.55 17.61
C PRO A 333 21.12 3.68 16.66
N LEU A 334 21.85 3.40 15.59
CA LEU A 334 22.23 4.37 14.57
C LEU A 334 21.01 4.93 13.81
N ILE A 335 20.05 4.05 13.51
CA ILE A 335 18.81 4.43 12.82
C ILE A 335 17.93 5.29 13.73
N LEU A 336 17.83 4.96 15.02
CA LEU A 336 17.08 5.74 16.00
C LEU A 336 17.70 7.12 16.23
N ASP A 337 19.03 7.22 16.29
CA ASP A 337 19.71 8.51 16.38
C ASP A 337 19.40 9.40 15.17
N ALA A 338 19.51 8.86 13.96
CA ALA A 338 19.14 9.58 12.74
C ALA A 338 17.67 10.03 12.73
N ARG A 339 16.76 9.20 13.25
CA ARG A 339 15.34 9.50 13.36
C ARG A 339 15.04 10.65 14.32
N SER A 340 15.77 10.73 15.44
CA SER A 340 15.50 11.69 16.53
C SER A 340 15.41 13.14 16.07
N SER A 341 16.04 13.46 14.94
CA SER A 341 15.99 14.79 14.30
C SER A 341 14.86 14.97 13.28
N MET A 342 14.02 13.95 13.07
CA MET A 342 12.95 13.96 12.06
C MET A 342 11.56 13.85 12.69
N ASP A 343 11.36 12.88 13.58
CA ASP A 343 10.11 12.68 14.32
C ASP A 343 10.35 11.91 15.63
N LEU A 344 9.32 11.86 16.50
CA LEU A 344 9.35 11.18 17.79
C LEU A 344 8.56 9.85 17.81
N GLY A 345 8.02 9.44 16.68
CA GLY A 345 7.24 8.22 16.54
C GLY A 345 6.12 8.34 15.52
N ALA A 346 5.57 7.22 15.10
CA ALA A 346 4.38 7.16 14.27
C ALA A 346 3.11 7.33 15.13
N PRO A 347 1.97 7.82 14.55
CA PRO A 347 0.73 8.01 15.29
C PRO A 347 0.21 6.72 15.94
N VAL A 348 -0.25 6.81 17.20
CA VAL A 348 -0.64 5.65 18.01
C VAL A 348 -1.89 4.97 17.43
N LEU A 349 -2.92 5.74 17.07
CA LEU A 349 -4.17 5.19 16.56
C LEU A 349 -3.95 4.36 15.29
N GLU A 350 -3.20 4.89 14.34
CA GLU A 350 -2.90 4.20 13.09
C GLU A 350 -2.05 2.94 13.32
N GLN A 351 -1.19 2.93 14.34
CA GLN A 351 -0.46 1.72 14.72
C GLN A 351 -1.42 0.65 15.25
N LEU A 352 -2.40 0.99 16.08
CA LEU A 352 -3.42 0.06 16.57
C LEU A 352 -4.27 -0.48 15.41
N VAL A 353 -4.71 0.40 14.49
CA VAL A 353 -5.44 -0.01 13.27
C VAL A 353 -4.63 -1.01 12.46
N VAL A 354 -3.35 -0.73 12.20
CA VAL A 354 -2.50 -1.61 11.41
C VAL A 354 -2.26 -2.95 12.11
N THR A 355 -2.16 -2.98 13.44
CA THR A 355 -2.06 -4.23 14.21
C THR A 355 -3.26 -5.13 13.94
N ARG A 356 -4.48 -4.58 13.91
CA ARG A 356 -5.71 -5.33 13.59
C ARG A 356 -5.71 -5.85 12.15
N LEU A 357 -5.37 -4.98 11.20
CA LEU A 357 -5.31 -5.36 9.78
C LEU A 357 -4.27 -6.45 9.49
N LEU A 358 -3.16 -6.47 10.23
CA LEU A 358 -2.14 -7.52 10.08
C LEU A 358 -2.60 -8.87 10.64
N ALA A 359 -3.47 -8.89 11.66
CA ALA A 359 -4.03 -10.13 12.20
C ALA A 359 -4.92 -10.86 11.17
N ASP A 360 -5.71 -10.12 10.37
CA ASP A 360 -6.63 -10.65 9.36
C ASP A 360 -6.07 -10.51 7.92
N ARG A 361 -4.76 -10.38 7.81
CA ARG A 361 -4.05 -9.99 6.59
C ARG A 361 -4.42 -10.84 5.37
N GLU A 362 -4.40 -12.16 5.49
CA GLU A 362 -4.58 -13.06 4.35
C GLU A 362 -5.97 -12.93 3.73
N ASP A 363 -7.01 -12.86 4.56
CA ASP A 363 -8.39 -12.71 4.10
C ASP A 363 -8.60 -11.35 3.42
N LEU A 364 -8.06 -10.27 4.03
CA LEU A 364 -8.18 -8.91 3.49
C LEU A 364 -7.44 -8.73 2.16
N LEU A 365 -6.31 -9.41 1.99
CA LEU A 365 -5.49 -9.30 0.79
C LEU A 365 -5.91 -10.27 -0.32
N ALA A 366 -6.64 -11.35 -0.02
CA ALA A 366 -7.17 -12.26 -1.02
C ALA A 366 -8.06 -11.53 -2.03
N ASP A 367 -9.05 -10.76 -1.53
CA ASP A 367 -9.94 -9.96 -2.38
C ASP A 367 -9.16 -8.90 -3.18
N ARG A 368 -8.18 -8.26 -2.55
CA ARG A 368 -7.32 -7.27 -3.20
C ARG A 368 -6.50 -7.89 -4.34
N ARG A 369 -5.90 -9.04 -4.12
CA ARG A 369 -5.12 -9.76 -5.14
C ARG A 369 -6.02 -10.18 -6.31
N ALA A 370 -7.22 -10.71 -6.04
CA ALA A 370 -8.20 -11.07 -7.07
C ALA A 370 -8.60 -9.87 -7.93
N GLU A 371 -8.94 -8.74 -7.31
CA GLU A 371 -9.24 -7.48 -8.01
C GLU A 371 -8.07 -7.02 -8.90
N LEU A 372 -6.84 -7.11 -8.40
CA LEU A 372 -5.64 -6.71 -9.16
C LEU A 372 -5.37 -7.65 -10.34
N VAL A 373 -5.63 -8.95 -10.22
CA VAL A 373 -5.53 -9.90 -11.33
C VAL A 373 -6.49 -9.51 -12.46
N GLU A 374 -7.76 -9.23 -12.14
CA GLU A 374 -8.76 -8.81 -13.12
C GLU A 374 -8.38 -7.49 -13.81
N ARG A 375 -7.97 -6.50 -13.03
CA ARG A 375 -7.57 -5.17 -13.57
C ARG A 375 -6.31 -5.25 -14.42
N ARG A 376 -5.33 -6.05 -14.01
CA ARG A 376 -4.11 -6.29 -14.77
C ARG A 376 -4.44 -6.97 -16.11
N ALA A 377 -5.27 -8.01 -16.10
CA ALA A 377 -5.69 -8.71 -17.32
C ALA A 377 -6.37 -7.74 -18.28
N ALA A 378 -7.39 -7.00 -17.82
CA ALA A 378 -8.10 -6.02 -18.64
C ALA A 378 -7.17 -4.96 -19.24
N LEU A 379 -6.20 -4.44 -18.45
CA LEU A 379 -5.24 -3.44 -18.93
C LEU A 379 -4.29 -4.04 -19.97
N THR A 380 -3.72 -5.21 -19.72
CA THR A 380 -2.73 -5.84 -20.61
C THR A 380 -3.36 -6.31 -21.92
N GLU A 381 -4.59 -6.82 -21.89
CA GLU A 381 -5.38 -7.16 -23.07
C GLU A 381 -5.67 -5.93 -23.93
N ALA A 382 -6.15 -4.84 -23.32
CA ALA A 382 -6.43 -3.60 -24.02
C ALA A 382 -5.17 -2.98 -24.65
N VAL A 383 -4.04 -2.99 -23.94
CA VAL A 383 -2.75 -2.50 -24.51
C VAL A 383 -2.30 -3.39 -25.66
N ALA A 384 -2.39 -4.71 -25.54
CA ALA A 384 -2.01 -5.62 -26.62
C ALA A 384 -2.90 -5.49 -27.86
N GLU A 385 -4.20 -5.27 -27.68
CA GLU A 385 -5.16 -5.11 -28.79
C GLU A 385 -5.02 -3.74 -29.50
N HIS A 386 -4.92 -2.66 -28.73
CA HIS A 386 -4.99 -1.30 -29.29
C HIS A 386 -3.63 -0.66 -29.55
N LEU A 387 -2.56 -1.17 -28.93
CA LEU A 387 -1.19 -0.65 -29.01
C LEU A 387 -0.19 -1.78 -29.30
N PRO A 388 -0.35 -2.55 -30.40
CA PRO A 388 0.41 -3.77 -30.67
C PRO A 388 1.92 -3.56 -30.85
N ASP A 389 2.36 -2.33 -31.13
CA ASP A 389 3.77 -1.98 -31.26
C ASP A 389 4.44 -1.69 -29.89
N TRP A 390 3.66 -1.61 -28.79
CA TRP A 390 4.20 -1.42 -27.45
C TRP A 390 4.68 -2.76 -26.89
N ARG A 391 5.88 -2.76 -26.33
CA ARG A 391 6.41 -3.95 -25.67
C ARG A 391 6.28 -3.83 -24.17
N PHE A 392 5.77 -4.85 -23.54
CA PHE A 392 5.69 -4.94 -22.09
C PHE A 392 5.75 -6.41 -21.66
N ARG A 393 6.18 -6.62 -20.44
CA ARG A 393 6.05 -7.89 -19.72
C ARG A 393 4.84 -7.81 -18.80
N VAL A 394 4.01 -8.86 -18.75
CA VAL A 394 2.96 -8.94 -17.73
C VAL A 394 3.62 -9.18 -16.37
N PRO A 395 3.49 -8.26 -15.40
CA PRO A 395 4.12 -8.42 -14.10
C PRO A 395 3.40 -9.50 -13.29
N SER A 396 4.16 -10.35 -12.58
CA SER A 396 3.59 -11.38 -11.69
C SER A 396 3.08 -10.83 -10.35
N GLY A 397 3.17 -9.53 -10.14
CA GLY A 397 2.69 -8.82 -8.95
C GLY A 397 2.99 -7.33 -9.02
N GLY A 398 2.73 -6.64 -7.90
CA GLY A 398 2.91 -5.19 -7.80
C GLY A 398 1.78 -4.38 -8.45
N LEU A 399 2.07 -3.11 -8.76
CA LEU A 399 1.06 -2.12 -9.19
C LEU A 399 1.49 -1.33 -10.44
N SER A 400 2.49 -1.81 -11.18
CA SER A 400 3.04 -1.07 -12.32
C SER A 400 3.03 -1.93 -13.57
N LEU A 401 2.70 -1.32 -14.71
CA LEU A 401 2.93 -1.87 -16.04
C LEU A 401 3.95 -0.97 -16.75
N TRP A 402 5.12 -1.54 -17.08
CA TRP A 402 6.20 -0.85 -17.78
C TRP A 402 6.14 -1.15 -19.28
N CYS A 403 5.84 -0.12 -20.08
CA CYS A 403 5.74 -0.25 -21.53
C CYS A 403 6.90 0.46 -22.22
N GLU A 404 7.57 -0.24 -23.11
CA GLU A 404 8.54 0.32 -24.04
C GLU A 404 7.84 0.75 -25.33
N LEU A 405 8.06 2.00 -25.71
CA LEU A 405 7.46 2.57 -26.92
C LEU A 405 8.39 2.33 -28.12
N PRO A 406 7.83 2.18 -29.34
CA PRO A 406 8.63 1.97 -30.55
C PRO A 406 9.52 3.19 -30.89
N THR A 407 9.16 4.35 -30.36
CA THR A 407 9.94 5.61 -30.53
C THR A 407 9.98 6.36 -29.18
N PRO A 408 11.03 7.17 -28.90
CA PRO A 408 11.21 7.83 -27.60
C PRO A 408 10.31 9.08 -27.44
N VAL A 409 9.00 8.90 -27.53
CA VAL A 409 7.99 9.98 -27.46
C VAL A 409 7.28 10.06 -26.10
N GLY A 410 7.78 9.40 -25.06
CA GLY A 410 7.10 9.28 -23.78
C GLY A 410 6.64 10.61 -23.16
N ALA A 411 7.46 11.66 -23.21
CA ALA A 411 7.07 12.96 -22.66
C ALA A 411 5.96 13.64 -23.49
N ALA A 412 6.00 13.53 -24.81
CA ALA A 412 4.95 14.07 -25.69
C ALA A 412 3.64 13.28 -25.55
N LEU A 413 3.73 11.95 -25.38
CA LEU A 413 2.59 11.08 -25.15
C LEU A 413 1.85 11.45 -23.85
N VAL A 414 2.56 11.74 -22.76
CA VAL A 414 1.95 12.17 -21.49
C VAL A 414 1.08 13.40 -21.71
N GLY A 415 1.61 14.45 -22.34
CA GLY A 415 0.83 15.67 -22.62
C GLY A 415 -0.32 15.47 -23.61
N LEU A 416 -0.24 14.49 -24.51
CA LEU A 416 -1.34 14.14 -25.42
C LEU A 416 -2.42 13.36 -24.66
N ALA A 417 -2.04 12.34 -23.87
CA ALA A 417 -2.95 11.50 -23.11
C ALA A 417 -3.78 12.34 -22.12
N GLU A 418 -3.17 13.31 -21.44
CA GLU A 418 -3.85 14.23 -20.52
C GLU A 418 -5.00 14.99 -21.20
N ARG A 419 -4.80 15.46 -22.43
CA ARG A 419 -5.86 16.12 -23.22
C ARG A 419 -7.04 15.20 -23.59
N HIS A 420 -6.81 13.88 -23.52
CA HIS A 420 -7.84 12.86 -23.72
C HIS A 420 -8.34 12.22 -22.42
N GLY A 421 -8.05 12.84 -21.27
CA GLY A 421 -8.54 12.38 -19.97
C GLY A 421 -7.76 11.19 -19.40
N VAL A 422 -6.54 10.93 -19.86
CA VAL A 422 -5.69 9.85 -19.37
C VAL A 422 -4.38 10.42 -18.82
N LEU A 423 -4.11 10.15 -17.56
CA LEU A 423 -2.89 10.59 -16.90
C LEU A 423 -1.85 9.45 -16.87
N LEU A 424 -0.68 9.71 -17.43
CA LEU A 424 0.44 8.76 -17.51
C LEU A 424 1.71 9.36 -16.91
N ILE A 425 2.67 8.50 -16.58
CA ILE A 425 4.02 8.91 -16.19
C ILE A 425 5.02 8.51 -17.29
N SER A 426 5.84 9.46 -17.71
CA SER A 426 6.95 9.18 -18.61
C SER A 426 8.04 8.37 -17.90
N GLY A 427 8.59 7.37 -18.59
CA GLY A 427 9.70 6.56 -18.09
C GLY A 427 10.94 7.36 -17.70
N SER A 428 11.16 8.54 -18.33
CA SER A 428 12.25 9.44 -17.96
C SER A 428 12.21 9.96 -16.51
N ARG A 429 11.04 9.93 -15.86
CA ARG A 429 10.90 10.30 -14.44
C ARG A 429 11.55 9.29 -13.49
N PHE A 430 11.75 8.06 -13.94
CA PHE A 430 12.34 6.98 -13.18
C PHE A 430 13.86 6.82 -13.40
N SER A 431 14.46 7.69 -14.21
CA SER A 431 15.91 7.67 -14.44
C SER A 431 16.65 8.39 -13.34
N PRO A 432 17.76 7.80 -12.82
CA PRO A 432 18.61 8.40 -11.79
C PRO A 432 19.30 9.68 -12.24
#